data_c98921b66dcee5bbdb400117a1966c1d
#
_entry.id   c98921b66dcee5bbdb400117a1966c1d
#
_cell.length_a   1.000
_cell.length_b   1.000
_cell.length_c   1.000
_cell.angle_alpha   90.00
_cell.angle_beta   90.00
_cell.angle_gamma   90.00
#
_symmetry.space_group_name_H-M   'P 1'
#
loop_
_entity.id
_entity.type
_entity.pdbx_description
1 polymer ?
#
loop_
_entity_poly.entity_id
_entity_poly.type
_entity_poly.pdbx_seq_one_letter_code
_entity_poly.pdbx_strand_id
1 'polypeptide(L)'
;MTTENDYEKLKEVMEFPAAMTFKVAGVYREGLAQDIVAVIQKYLPGDYIPKEKRSSKGTYNSVSIDIVAQNFEQVETLYKELAKVEGVKMVL
;
A
#
# COMPACT_ATOMS: atom_id res chain seq x y z
N MET A 1 20.19 -16.88 -1.41
CA MET A 1 19.54 -16.06 -2.44
C MET A 1 19.42 -14.63 -1.97
N THR A 2 19.68 -13.68 -2.84
CA THR A 2 19.62 -12.27 -2.48
C THR A 2 18.19 -11.76 -2.65
N THR A 3 17.87 -10.70 -1.92
CA THR A 3 16.58 -10.02 -2.05
C THR A 3 16.36 -9.51 -3.48
N GLU A 4 17.43 -9.07 -4.14
CA GLU A 4 17.36 -8.57 -5.51
C GLU A 4 16.86 -9.63 -6.48
N ASN A 5 17.33 -10.88 -6.35
CA ASN A 5 16.91 -11.95 -7.22
C ASN A 5 15.42 -12.28 -7.04
N ASP A 6 14.95 -12.27 -5.80
CA ASP A 6 13.54 -12.52 -5.51
C ASP A 6 12.66 -11.41 -6.06
N TYR A 7 13.13 -10.18 -5.97
CA TYR A 7 12.44 -9.01 -6.48
C TYR A 7 12.30 -9.06 -8.01
N GLU A 8 13.39 -9.41 -8.70
CA GLU A 8 13.39 -9.52 -10.15
C GLU A 8 12.45 -10.64 -10.63
N LYS A 9 12.42 -11.76 -9.92
CA LYS A 9 11.51 -12.86 -10.24
C LYS A 9 10.06 -12.43 -10.09
N LEU A 10 9.74 -11.68 -9.04
CA LEU A 10 8.40 -11.18 -8.83
C LEU A 10 7.98 -10.27 -9.98
N LYS A 11 8.88 -9.39 -10.41
CA LYS A 11 8.62 -8.49 -11.53
C LYS A 11 8.32 -9.25 -12.82
N GLU A 12 9.04 -10.35 -13.06
CA GLU A 12 8.88 -11.16 -14.27
C GLU A 12 7.58 -11.94 -14.29
N VAL A 13 7.10 -12.40 -13.12
CA VAL A 13 5.91 -13.25 -13.07
C VAL A 13 4.61 -12.47 -12.92
N MET A 14 4.66 -11.22 -12.58
CA MET A 14 3.45 -10.40 -12.47
C MET A 14 2.93 -10.00 -13.84
N GLU A 15 1.67 -10.26 -14.05
CA GLU A 15 0.98 -9.84 -15.27
C GLU A 15 0.16 -8.59 -14.99
N PHE A 16 0.26 -7.61 -15.88
CA PHE A 16 -0.45 -6.34 -15.72
C PHE A 16 -1.50 -6.17 -16.82
N PRO A 17 -2.63 -5.52 -16.51
CA PRO A 17 -2.96 -4.92 -15.20
C PRO A 17 -3.18 -6.00 -14.14
N ALA A 18 -2.74 -5.71 -12.92
CA ALA A 18 -2.79 -6.66 -11.81
C ALA A 18 -3.62 -6.12 -10.66
N ALA A 19 -4.65 -6.87 -10.26
CA ALA A 19 -5.42 -6.55 -9.06
C ALA A 19 -4.64 -6.98 -7.84
N MET A 20 -4.49 -6.08 -6.88
CA MET A 20 -3.75 -6.37 -5.66
C MET A 20 -4.27 -5.54 -4.49
N THR A 21 -3.93 -5.94 -3.29
CA THR A 21 -4.32 -5.24 -2.08
C THR A 21 -3.08 -4.77 -1.34
N PHE A 22 -3.01 -3.47 -1.09
CA PHE A 22 -2.01 -2.92 -0.20
C PHE A 22 -2.52 -2.96 1.23
N LYS A 23 -1.70 -3.46 2.13
CA LYS A 23 -1.95 -3.41 3.56
C LYS A 23 -0.95 -2.45 4.18
N VAL A 24 -1.47 -1.42 4.84
CA VAL A 24 -0.65 -0.41 5.49
C VAL A 24 -0.95 -0.46 6.98
N ALA A 25 0.07 -0.74 7.77
CA ALA A 25 -0.04 -0.77 9.22
C ALA A 25 0.68 0.44 9.82
N GLY A 26 0.04 1.09 10.77
CA GLY A 26 0.64 2.27 11.39
C GLY A 26 0.01 2.59 12.73
N VAL A 27 0.53 3.64 13.36
CA VAL A 27 -0.02 4.16 14.59
C VAL A 27 -1.36 4.82 14.28
N TYR A 28 -2.39 4.47 15.03
CA TYR A 28 -3.71 5.05 14.80
C TYR A 28 -3.67 6.57 15.00
N ARG A 29 -4.23 7.28 14.02
CA ARG A 29 -4.51 8.69 14.10
C ARG A 29 -5.67 9.04 13.19
N GLU A 30 -6.36 10.10 13.52
CA GLU A 30 -7.44 10.59 12.67
C GLU A 30 -6.87 11.01 11.32
N GLY A 31 -7.54 10.62 10.25
CA GLY A 31 -7.11 10.99 8.89
C GLY A 31 -6.09 10.06 8.27
N LEU A 32 -5.62 9.02 8.98
CA LEU A 32 -4.63 8.10 8.41
C LEU A 32 -5.12 7.45 7.12
N ALA A 33 -6.32 6.90 7.13
CA ALA A 33 -6.87 6.22 5.95
C ALA A 33 -7.04 7.20 4.78
N GLN A 34 -7.50 8.41 5.05
CA GLN A 34 -7.67 9.44 4.03
C GLN A 34 -6.35 9.84 3.41
N ASP A 35 -5.30 9.97 4.22
CA ASP A 35 -3.97 10.32 3.71
C ASP A 35 -3.41 9.20 2.83
N ILE A 36 -3.64 7.95 3.22
CA ILE A 36 -3.21 6.80 2.43
C ILE A 36 -3.93 6.79 1.08
N VAL A 37 -5.24 6.99 1.07
CA VAL A 37 -6.03 7.06 -0.16
C VAL A 37 -5.53 8.20 -1.04
N ALA A 38 -5.25 9.36 -0.46
CA ALA A 38 -4.77 10.52 -1.22
C ALA A 38 -3.45 10.23 -1.92
N VAL A 39 -2.53 9.54 -1.25
CA VAL A 39 -1.25 9.15 -1.86
C VAL A 39 -1.49 8.22 -3.04
N ILE A 40 -2.35 7.22 -2.86
CA ILE A 40 -2.66 6.29 -3.94
C ILE A 40 -3.28 7.02 -5.13
N GLN A 41 -4.24 7.91 -4.89
CA GLN A 41 -4.91 8.65 -5.95
C GLN A 41 -3.96 9.56 -6.72
N LYS A 42 -2.91 10.04 -6.08
CA LYS A 42 -1.92 10.89 -6.73
C LYS A 42 -1.18 10.16 -7.86
N TYR A 43 -0.90 8.88 -7.65
CA TYR A 43 -0.13 8.08 -8.61
C TYR A 43 -1.01 7.14 -9.43
N LEU A 44 -2.18 6.81 -8.92
CA LEU A 44 -3.10 5.90 -9.58
C LEU A 44 -4.52 6.42 -9.35
N PRO A 45 -4.98 7.38 -10.20
CA PRO A 45 -6.30 7.99 -10.02
C PRO A 45 -7.42 6.97 -10.01
N GLY A 46 -8.39 7.18 -9.14
CA GLY A 46 -9.54 6.29 -9.02
C GLY A 46 -10.22 6.49 -7.67
N ASP A 47 -11.33 5.77 -7.50
CA ASP A 47 -12.07 5.76 -6.25
C ASP A 47 -11.66 4.55 -5.44
N TYR A 48 -11.23 4.79 -4.22
CA TYR A 48 -10.75 3.73 -3.33
C TYR A 48 -11.53 3.76 -2.01
N ILE A 49 -11.91 2.58 -1.55
CA ILE A 49 -12.62 2.43 -0.28
C ILE A 49 -11.69 1.71 0.69
N PRO A 50 -11.07 2.43 1.63
CA PRO A 50 -10.16 1.80 2.59
C PRO A 50 -10.95 0.96 3.60
N LYS A 51 -10.42 -0.21 3.91
CA LYS A 51 -10.93 -1.07 4.97
C LYS A 51 -9.98 -0.94 6.15
N GLU A 52 -10.50 -0.50 7.28
CA GLU A 52 -9.70 -0.28 8.47
C GLU A 52 -9.94 -1.35 9.50
N LYS A 53 -8.87 -1.76 10.17
CA LYS A 53 -8.95 -2.66 11.31
C LYS A 53 -8.03 -2.14 12.40
N ARG A 54 -8.63 -1.72 13.50
CA ARG A 54 -7.87 -1.25 14.66
C ARG A 54 -7.45 -2.44 15.50
N SER A 55 -6.24 -2.39 16.06
CA SER A 55 -5.77 -3.42 16.98
C SER A 55 -6.64 -3.43 18.24
N SER A 56 -6.59 -4.55 18.99
CA SER A 56 -7.40 -4.71 20.20
C SER A 56 -7.11 -3.64 21.24
N LYS A 57 -5.90 -3.12 21.27
CA LYS A 57 -5.52 -2.05 22.21
C LYS A 57 -5.77 -0.64 21.66
N GLY A 58 -6.18 -0.53 20.39
CA GLY A 58 -6.45 0.74 19.77
C GLY A 58 -5.24 1.57 19.40
N THR A 59 -4.03 1.07 19.62
CA THR A 59 -2.78 1.80 19.35
C THR A 59 -2.43 1.79 17.88
N TYR A 60 -2.68 0.68 17.20
CA TYR A 60 -2.32 0.49 15.80
C TYR A 60 -3.56 0.31 14.95
N ASN A 61 -3.42 0.68 13.69
CA ASN A 61 -4.49 0.54 12.71
C ASN A 61 -3.91 -0.09 11.45
N SER A 62 -4.69 -0.94 10.82
CA SER A 62 -4.37 -1.55 9.54
C SER A 62 -5.34 -1.02 8.51
N VAL A 63 -4.83 -0.54 7.40
CA VAL A 63 -5.66 -0.03 6.30
C VAL A 63 -5.39 -0.88 5.08
N SER A 64 -6.43 -1.49 4.52
CA SER A 64 -6.34 -2.31 3.32
C SER A 64 -7.03 -1.60 2.18
N ILE A 65 -6.36 -1.51 1.03
CA ILE A 65 -6.91 -0.85 -0.15
C ILE A 65 -6.66 -1.73 -1.37
N ASP A 66 -7.75 -2.04 -2.08
CA ASP A 66 -7.68 -2.79 -3.33
C ASP A 66 -7.37 -1.84 -4.47
N ILE A 67 -6.38 -2.19 -5.27
CA ILE A 67 -6.00 -1.40 -6.44
C ILE A 67 -5.84 -2.30 -7.66
N VAL A 68 -5.79 -1.67 -8.83
CA VAL A 68 -5.41 -2.35 -10.06
C VAL A 68 -4.20 -1.60 -10.61
N ALA A 69 -3.02 -2.21 -10.49
CA ALA A 69 -1.79 -1.61 -10.98
C ALA A 69 -1.63 -1.87 -12.48
N GLN A 70 -1.17 -0.88 -13.21
CA GLN A 70 -0.97 -0.98 -14.65
C GLN A 70 0.43 -1.44 -15.02
N ASN A 71 1.39 -1.25 -14.13
CA ASN A 71 2.77 -1.66 -14.34
C ASN A 71 3.48 -1.79 -12.99
N PHE A 72 4.67 -2.37 -13.03
CA PHE A 72 5.42 -2.63 -11.80
C PHE A 72 5.94 -1.33 -11.16
N GLU A 73 6.24 -0.32 -11.94
CA GLU A 73 6.70 0.96 -11.43
C GLU A 73 5.66 1.61 -10.52
N GLN A 74 4.38 1.44 -10.82
CA GLN A 74 3.32 1.93 -9.95
C GLN A 74 3.36 1.25 -8.60
N VAL A 75 3.57 -0.07 -8.58
CA VAL A 75 3.66 -0.85 -7.34
C VAL A 75 4.83 -0.35 -6.50
N GLU A 76 6.01 -0.19 -7.11
CA GLU A 76 7.20 0.31 -6.42
C GLU A 76 6.97 1.70 -5.85
N THR A 77 6.41 2.59 -6.65
CA THR A 77 6.17 3.97 -6.23
C THR A 77 5.22 4.02 -5.05
N LEU A 78 4.13 3.24 -5.11
CA LEU A 78 3.17 3.20 -4.02
C LEU A 78 3.78 2.67 -2.73
N TYR A 79 4.61 1.63 -2.81
CA TYR A 79 5.32 1.13 -1.63
C TYR A 79 6.17 2.23 -0.99
N LYS A 80 6.94 2.93 -1.79
CA LYS A 80 7.83 3.98 -1.29
C LYS A 80 7.07 5.16 -0.73
N GLU A 81 6.04 5.61 -1.43
CA GLU A 81 5.29 6.80 -1.03
C GLU A 81 4.37 6.53 0.16
N LEU A 82 3.76 5.36 0.23
CA LEU A 82 2.95 4.99 1.38
C LEU A 82 3.78 4.89 2.66
N ALA A 83 5.01 4.41 2.54
CA ALA A 83 5.91 4.32 3.70
C ALA A 83 6.28 5.69 4.27
N LYS A 84 6.11 6.77 3.51
CA LYS A 84 6.40 8.13 3.95
C LYS A 84 5.23 8.80 4.66
N VAL A 85 4.03 8.22 4.60
CA VAL A 85 2.87 8.80 5.25
C VAL A 85 3.07 8.80 6.78
N GLU A 86 2.75 9.93 7.41
CA GLU A 86 2.93 10.08 8.84
C GLU A 86 2.18 9.00 9.61
N GLY A 87 2.89 8.33 10.50
CA GLY A 87 2.32 7.26 11.32
C GLY A 87 2.46 5.87 10.75
N VAL A 88 2.75 5.74 9.45
CA VAL A 88 2.91 4.43 8.82
C VAL A 88 4.18 3.75 9.32
N LYS A 89 4.05 2.49 9.72
CA LYS A 89 5.15 1.66 10.21
C LYS A 89 5.53 0.57 9.22
N MET A 90 4.56 0.08 8.43
CA MET A 90 4.81 -1.04 7.54
C MET A 90 3.82 -0.98 6.37
N VAL A 91 4.31 -1.33 5.19
CA VAL A 91 3.49 -1.48 3.99
C VAL A 91 3.70 -2.91 3.49
N LEU A 92 2.61 -3.64 3.32
CA LEU A 92 2.64 -5.04 2.87
C LEU A 92 1.97 -5.23 1.51
#